data_2d0fde8306349807b47140449e618976
#
_entry.id   2d0fde8306349807b47140449e618976
#
_cell.length_a   1.000
_cell.length_b   1.000
_cell.length_c   1.000
_cell.angle_alpha   90.00
_cell.angle_beta   90.00
_cell.angle_gamma   90.00
#
_symmetry.space_group_name_H-M   'P 1'
#
loop_
_entity.id
_entity.type
_entity.pdbx_description
1 polymer ?
#
loop_
_entity_poly.entity_id
_entity_poly.type
_entity_poly.pdbx_seq_one_letter_code
_entity_poly.pdbx_strand_id
1 'polypeptide(L)'
;SDDAEVRASPALFFTDDVLAQHEASLPLTALEQLAGKTVHALAGSRQALTIRRLAESIPDLRLIEVGQGDILDLLESLGEHKVNYVAMDGRLEDLANQYFPTLRATLKLGERAPIAWWLGRHPNPEMAARVDEFIDRIRKDGTLARLEERYFGHVRRLTQGDVEKFLGQLRTTLPTLRPFFHEAEKATGIDWRLIAALAWQESHWDPFA
;
A
#
# COMPACT_ATOMS: atom_id res chain seq x y z
N SER A 1 -32.78 -3.24 -20.79
CA SER A 1 -31.82 -2.72 -19.80
C SER A 1 -30.42 -2.99 -20.31
N ASP A 2 -29.75 -1.91 -20.65
CA ASP A 2 -28.47 -1.88 -21.35
C ASP A 2 -27.30 -1.86 -20.30
N ASP A 3 -27.28 -2.86 -19.43
CA ASP A 3 -26.22 -3.09 -18.45
C ASP A 3 -25.11 -3.96 -19.07
N ALA A 4 -24.59 -3.50 -20.22
CA ALA A 4 -23.38 -4.11 -20.74
C ALA A 4 -22.22 -3.82 -19.75
N GLU A 5 -21.78 -4.85 -19.02
CA GLU A 5 -20.65 -4.77 -18.12
C GLU A 5 -19.43 -4.24 -18.85
N VAL A 6 -18.75 -3.27 -18.24
CA VAL A 6 -17.50 -2.76 -18.76
C VAL A 6 -16.48 -3.87 -18.70
N ARG A 7 -15.84 -4.21 -19.82
CA ARG A 7 -14.77 -5.22 -19.85
C ARG A 7 -13.53 -4.70 -19.16
N ALA A 8 -13.06 -5.43 -18.18
CA ALA A 8 -11.76 -5.22 -17.56
C ALA A 8 -10.72 -6.20 -18.12
N SER A 9 -9.45 -5.80 -18.09
CA SER A 9 -8.32 -6.69 -18.35
C SER A 9 -8.14 -7.74 -17.21
N PRO A 10 -7.27 -8.74 -17.37
CA PRO A 10 -6.76 -9.49 -16.21
C PRO A 10 -6.19 -8.54 -15.15
N ALA A 11 -6.32 -8.91 -13.86
CA ALA A 11 -5.84 -8.07 -12.78
C ALA A 11 -4.33 -7.84 -12.87
N LEU A 12 -3.88 -6.60 -12.81
CA LEU A 12 -2.46 -6.26 -12.65
C LEU A 12 -2.02 -6.57 -11.21
N PHE A 13 -2.77 -6.07 -10.26
CA PHE A 13 -2.54 -6.19 -8.82
C PHE A 13 -3.82 -6.51 -8.09
N PHE A 14 -3.68 -6.85 -6.81
CA PHE A 14 -4.79 -6.91 -5.88
C PHE A 14 -4.51 -5.99 -4.71
N THR A 15 -5.56 -5.32 -4.22
CA THR A 15 -5.45 -4.42 -3.08
C THR A 15 -6.59 -4.66 -2.10
N ASP A 16 -6.34 -4.28 -0.85
CA ASP A 16 -7.34 -4.28 0.22
C ASP A 16 -7.87 -2.86 0.41
N ASP A 17 -9.15 -2.71 0.74
CA ASP A 17 -9.64 -1.48 1.36
C ASP A 17 -9.37 -1.54 2.84
N VAL A 18 -8.78 -0.50 3.40
CA VAL A 18 -8.39 -0.44 4.81
C VAL A 18 -8.94 0.80 5.49
N LEU A 19 -9.13 0.70 6.79
CA LEU A 19 -9.51 1.82 7.64
C LEU A 19 -8.26 2.42 8.26
N ALA A 20 -8.00 3.68 7.99
CA ALA A 20 -6.98 4.48 8.67
C ALA A 20 -7.58 5.21 9.86
N GLN A 21 -6.83 5.24 10.97
CA GLN A 21 -7.16 5.98 12.18
C GLN A 21 -5.87 6.52 12.83
N HIS A 22 -6.02 7.46 13.76
CA HIS A 22 -4.90 7.96 14.54
C HIS A 22 -4.40 6.89 15.53
N GLU A 23 -3.08 6.76 15.70
CA GLU A 23 -2.47 5.73 16.56
C GLU A 23 -2.84 5.86 18.05
N ALA A 24 -3.18 7.08 18.52
CA ALA A 24 -3.65 7.32 19.86
C ALA A 24 -5.10 6.80 20.11
N SER A 25 -5.83 6.47 19.05
CA SER A 25 -7.17 5.90 19.16
C SER A 25 -7.11 4.39 19.39
N LEU A 26 -8.08 3.83 20.11
CA LEU A 26 -8.19 2.39 20.24
C LEU A 26 -8.37 1.75 18.88
N PRO A 27 -7.53 0.76 18.51
CA PRO A 27 -7.59 0.15 17.19
C PRO A 27 -8.89 -0.64 17.02
N LEU A 28 -9.56 -0.42 15.88
CA LEU A 28 -10.69 -1.27 15.48
C LEU A 28 -10.12 -2.53 14.83
N THR A 29 -10.60 -3.69 15.28
CA THR A 29 -10.11 -5.01 14.83
C THR A 29 -11.20 -5.87 14.19
N ALA A 30 -12.45 -5.41 14.24
CA ALA A 30 -13.61 -6.11 13.68
C ALA A 30 -14.57 -5.11 13.03
N LEU A 31 -15.26 -5.53 11.97
CA LEU A 31 -16.17 -4.66 11.20
C LEU A 31 -17.35 -4.18 12.04
N GLU A 32 -17.84 -4.99 12.99
CA GLU A 32 -18.94 -4.66 13.85
C GLU A 32 -18.67 -3.44 14.75
N GLN A 33 -17.40 -3.17 15.01
CA GLN A 33 -16.98 -2.00 15.81
C GLN A 33 -17.16 -0.67 15.05
N LEU A 34 -17.47 -0.73 13.74
CA LEU A 34 -17.86 0.43 12.95
C LEU A 34 -19.27 0.93 13.29
N ALA A 35 -20.07 0.18 14.04
CA ALA A 35 -21.41 0.61 14.46
C ALA A 35 -21.37 1.98 15.14
N GLY A 36 -22.23 2.90 14.68
CA GLY A 36 -22.29 4.28 15.16
C GLY A 36 -21.11 5.18 14.77
N LYS A 37 -20.17 4.69 13.94
CA LYS A 37 -19.00 5.47 13.48
C LYS A 37 -19.31 6.24 12.19
N THR A 38 -18.53 7.29 11.99
CA THR A 38 -18.52 8.04 10.74
C THR A 38 -17.18 7.81 10.03
N VAL A 39 -17.22 7.27 8.83
CA VAL A 39 -16.04 7.00 7.99
C VAL A 39 -16.04 7.94 6.81
N HIS A 40 -14.90 8.56 6.55
CA HIS A 40 -14.70 9.45 5.40
C HIS A 40 -14.01 8.66 4.27
N ALA A 41 -14.41 8.93 3.04
CA ALA A 41 -13.76 8.39 1.84
C ALA A 41 -13.84 9.41 0.70
N LEU A 42 -12.95 9.29 -0.28
CA LEU A 42 -13.05 10.10 -1.49
C LEU A 42 -14.33 9.76 -2.26
N ALA A 43 -15.02 10.78 -2.73
CA ALA A 43 -16.25 10.63 -3.51
C ALA A 43 -16.01 9.81 -4.77
N GLY A 44 -16.93 8.87 -5.07
CA GLY A 44 -16.82 8.00 -6.23
C GLY A 44 -15.71 6.94 -6.16
N SER A 45 -14.98 6.85 -5.05
CA SER A 45 -13.93 5.84 -4.86
C SER A 45 -14.54 4.46 -4.58
N ARG A 46 -13.74 3.42 -4.80
CA ARG A 46 -14.09 2.04 -4.41
C ARG A 46 -14.33 1.95 -2.89
N GLN A 47 -13.52 2.66 -2.10
CA GLN A 47 -13.63 2.71 -0.65
C GLN A 47 -15.00 3.28 -0.20
N ALA A 48 -15.47 4.34 -0.87
CA ALA A 48 -16.81 4.86 -0.60
C ALA A 48 -17.88 3.81 -0.89
N LEU A 49 -17.77 3.05 -1.99
CA LEU A 49 -18.69 1.95 -2.30
C LEU A 49 -18.61 0.83 -1.25
N THR A 50 -17.42 0.49 -0.77
CA THR A 50 -17.22 -0.52 0.27
C THR A 50 -17.92 -0.10 1.57
N ILE A 51 -17.71 1.15 2.04
CA ILE A 51 -18.36 1.64 3.26
C ILE A 51 -19.87 1.72 3.09
N ARG A 52 -20.38 2.11 1.91
CA ARG A 52 -21.83 2.15 1.64
C ARG A 52 -22.44 0.76 1.76
N ARG A 53 -21.80 -0.29 1.24
CA ARG A 53 -22.25 -1.68 1.39
C ARG A 53 -22.21 -2.15 2.84
N LEU A 54 -21.16 -1.82 3.58
CA LEU A 54 -21.07 -2.15 5.00
C LEU A 54 -22.16 -1.47 5.82
N ALA A 55 -22.55 -0.24 5.47
CA ALA A 55 -23.63 0.49 6.14
C ALA A 55 -25.02 -0.15 5.96
N GLU A 56 -25.20 -1.05 4.98
CA GLU A 56 -26.43 -1.82 4.84
C GLU A 56 -26.63 -2.86 5.97
N SER A 57 -25.53 -3.33 6.58
CA SER A 57 -25.54 -4.37 7.60
C SER A 57 -25.05 -3.91 8.97
N ILE A 58 -24.27 -2.81 9.03
CA ILE A 58 -23.71 -2.30 10.29
C ILE A 58 -24.54 -1.12 10.78
N PRO A 59 -25.19 -1.23 11.97
CA PRO A 59 -26.07 -0.19 12.49
C PRO A 59 -25.37 1.16 12.65
N ASP A 60 -26.02 2.23 12.19
CA ASP A 60 -25.59 3.62 12.35
C ASP A 60 -24.18 3.93 11.80
N LEU A 61 -23.60 3.07 10.96
CA LEU A 61 -22.40 3.37 10.21
C LEU A 61 -22.73 4.48 9.17
N ARG A 62 -21.97 5.56 9.20
CA ARG A 62 -22.15 6.70 8.31
C ARG A 62 -20.98 6.87 7.38
N LEU A 63 -21.24 7.07 6.09
CA LEU A 63 -20.25 7.47 5.10
C LEU A 63 -20.35 8.98 4.86
N ILE A 64 -19.20 9.66 4.91
CA ILE A 64 -19.06 11.03 4.38
C ILE A 64 -18.14 10.96 3.18
N GLU A 65 -18.68 11.27 2.02
CA GLU A 65 -17.92 11.35 0.77
C GLU A 65 -17.33 12.75 0.61
N VAL A 66 -16.00 12.83 0.44
CA VAL A 66 -15.27 14.07 0.23
C VAL A 66 -15.01 14.24 -1.26
N GLY A 67 -15.61 15.26 -1.85
CA GLY A 67 -15.58 15.51 -3.30
C GLY A 67 -14.46 16.45 -3.75
N GLN A 68 -13.70 17.03 -2.84
CA GLN A 68 -12.57 17.94 -3.13
C GLN A 68 -11.30 17.46 -2.46
N GLY A 69 -10.17 17.72 -3.10
CA GLY A 69 -8.87 17.25 -2.62
C GLY A 69 -8.55 15.81 -3.01
N ASP A 70 -7.47 15.32 -2.47
CA ASP A 70 -7.00 13.96 -2.67
C ASP A 70 -6.95 13.16 -1.36
N ILE A 71 -6.40 11.95 -1.41
CA ILE A 71 -6.30 11.10 -0.21
C ILE A 71 -5.34 11.68 0.83
N LEU A 72 -4.32 12.42 0.44
CA LEU A 72 -3.37 13.01 1.37
C LEU A 72 -4.02 14.14 2.17
N ASP A 73 -4.86 14.98 1.53
CA ASP A 73 -5.65 16.03 2.21
C ASP A 73 -6.59 15.40 3.26
N LEU A 74 -7.18 14.25 2.93
CA LEU A 74 -8.07 13.55 3.84
C LEU A 74 -7.30 12.91 5.01
N LEU A 75 -6.11 12.37 4.75
CA LEU A 75 -5.21 11.84 5.79
C LEU A 75 -4.63 12.96 6.68
N GLU A 76 -4.34 14.15 6.13
CA GLU A 76 -3.97 15.31 6.91
C GLU A 76 -5.09 15.69 7.90
N SER A 77 -6.33 15.74 7.41
CA SER A 77 -7.52 15.98 8.27
C SER A 77 -7.67 14.93 9.37
N LEU A 78 -7.29 13.67 9.11
CA LEU A 78 -7.25 12.60 10.11
C LEU A 78 -6.12 12.83 11.12
N GLY A 79 -4.92 13.22 10.68
CA GLY A 79 -3.78 13.55 11.53
C GLY A 79 -4.06 14.74 12.46
N GLU A 80 -4.83 15.72 11.98
CA GLU A 80 -5.27 16.89 12.74
C GLU A 80 -6.52 16.64 13.62
N HIS A 81 -7.01 15.41 13.69
CA HIS A 81 -8.22 15.02 14.43
C HIS A 81 -9.52 15.72 13.98
N LYS A 82 -9.56 16.26 12.76
CA LYS A 82 -10.79 16.81 12.16
C LYS A 82 -11.76 15.72 11.76
N VAL A 83 -11.22 14.54 11.41
CA VAL A 83 -11.97 13.31 11.15
C VAL A 83 -11.36 12.16 11.96
N ASN A 84 -12.11 11.09 12.22
CA ASN A 84 -11.64 10.00 13.07
C ASN A 84 -11.27 8.73 12.29
N TYR A 85 -11.91 8.51 11.14
CA TYR A 85 -11.73 7.32 10.33
C TYR A 85 -11.75 7.67 8.86
N VAL A 86 -10.77 7.14 8.12
CA VAL A 86 -10.66 7.29 6.66
C VAL A 86 -10.55 5.92 6.02
N ALA A 87 -11.40 5.65 5.04
CA ALA A 87 -11.26 4.47 4.19
C ALA A 87 -10.31 4.79 3.03
N MET A 88 -9.26 3.99 2.88
CA MET A 88 -8.24 4.19 1.85
C MET A 88 -7.80 2.87 1.21
N ASP A 89 -7.04 2.97 0.12
CA ASP A 89 -6.38 1.82 -0.50
C ASP A 89 -5.19 1.36 0.37
N GLY A 90 -5.14 0.08 0.72
CA GLY A 90 -4.09 -0.49 1.55
C GLY A 90 -2.68 -0.38 0.96
N ARG A 91 -2.57 -0.24 -0.36
CA ARG A 91 -1.26 0.00 -1.02
C ARG A 91 -0.67 1.38 -0.71
N LEU A 92 -1.49 2.31 -0.24
CA LEU A 92 -1.04 3.64 0.18
C LEU A 92 -0.62 3.68 1.65
N GLU A 93 -0.75 2.58 2.40
CA GLU A 93 -0.46 2.55 3.84
C GLU A 93 0.98 2.98 4.13
N ASP A 94 1.94 2.41 3.42
CA ASP A 94 3.35 2.73 3.62
C ASP A 94 3.65 4.19 3.27
N LEU A 95 3.09 4.70 2.15
CA LEU A 95 3.21 6.10 1.76
C LEU A 95 2.56 7.01 2.80
N ALA A 96 1.34 6.68 3.25
CA ALA A 96 0.64 7.44 4.28
C ALA A 96 1.45 7.51 5.58
N ASN A 97 2.08 6.41 6.00
CA ASN A 97 2.92 6.36 7.19
C ASN A 97 4.18 7.23 7.09
N GLN A 98 4.70 7.48 5.88
CA GLN A 98 5.84 8.41 5.69
C GLN A 98 5.46 9.85 5.94
N TYR A 99 4.29 10.27 5.41
CA TYR A 99 3.82 11.66 5.55
C TYR A 99 3.12 11.89 6.89
N PHE A 100 2.43 10.88 7.39
CA PHE A 100 1.61 10.94 8.61
C PHE A 100 1.98 9.80 9.56
N PRO A 101 3.13 9.87 10.25
CA PRO A 101 3.66 8.77 11.06
C PRO A 101 2.78 8.41 12.27
N THR A 102 1.82 9.25 12.62
CA THR A 102 0.83 9.01 13.69
C THR A 102 -0.42 8.26 13.24
N LEU A 103 -0.56 7.99 11.93
CA LEU A 103 -1.69 7.24 11.42
C LEU A 103 -1.37 5.75 11.30
N ARG A 104 -2.39 4.92 11.40
CA ARG A 104 -2.30 3.46 11.25
C ARG A 104 -3.49 2.94 10.47
N ALA A 105 -3.24 2.01 9.55
CA ALA A 105 -4.29 1.15 9.00
C ALA A 105 -4.55 0.01 10.00
N THR A 106 -5.78 -0.13 10.47
CA THR A 106 -6.11 -1.02 11.57
C THR A 106 -7.07 -2.13 11.19
N LEU A 107 -7.89 -1.92 10.17
CA LEU A 107 -8.97 -2.83 9.83
C LEU A 107 -9.09 -2.97 8.32
N LYS A 108 -9.18 -4.22 7.82
CA LYS A 108 -9.58 -4.51 6.44
C LYS A 108 -11.10 -4.39 6.32
N LEU A 109 -11.55 -3.64 5.31
CA LEU A 109 -12.96 -3.30 5.11
C LEU A 109 -13.72 -4.29 4.21
N GLY A 110 -13.03 -5.27 3.65
CA GLY A 110 -13.65 -6.24 2.76
C GLY A 110 -12.63 -7.18 2.11
N GLU A 111 -13.07 -7.85 1.06
CA GLU A 111 -12.23 -8.75 0.27
C GLU A 111 -11.25 -7.97 -0.61
N ARG A 112 -10.15 -8.63 -0.97
CA ARG A 112 -9.18 -8.07 -1.91
C ARG A 112 -9.84 -7.81 -3.27
N ALA A 113 -9.62 -6.61 -3.79
CA ALA A 113 -10.15 -6.20 -5.08
C ALA A 113 -9.06 -6.17 -6.15
N PRO A 114 -9.36 -6.59 -7.39
CA PRO A 114 -8.45 -6.50 -8.50
C PRO A 114 -8.27 -5.05 -8.95
N ILE A 115 -7.04 -4.67 -9.29
CA ILE A 115 -6.73 -3.48 -10.07
C ILE A 115 -6.47 -3.92 -11.50
N ALA A 116 -7.27 -3.44 -12.42
CA ALA A 116 -7.25 -3.83 -13.83
C ALA A 116 -7.44 -2.61 -14.73
N TRP A 117 -7.08 -2.73 -15.99
CA TRP A 117 -7.40 -1.72 -17.00
C TRP A 117 -8.84 -1.88 -17.48
N TRP A 118 -9.52 -0.75 -17.62
CA TRP A 118 -10.88 -0.71 -18.14
C TRP A 118 -10.83 -0.50 -19.64
N LEU A 119 -11.32 -1.49 -20.39
CA LEU A 119 -11.27 -1.50 -21.85
C LEU A 119 -12.52 -0.92 -22.52
N GLY A 120 -13.50 -0.47 -21.71
CA GLY A 120 -14.77 0.03 -22.19
C GLY A 120 -15.86 -1.06 -22.30
N ARG A 121 -17.06 -0.65 -22.67
CA ARG A 121 -18.20 -1.57 -22.78
C ARG A 121 -18.15 -2.47 -24.00
N HIS A 122 -17.58 -1.98 -25.09
CA HIS A 122 -17.47 -2.69 -26.37
C HIS A 122 -16.05 -2.53 -26.93
N PRO A 123 -15.02 -3.09 -26.28
CA PRO A 123 -13.65 -2.97 -26.79
C PRO A 123 -13.51 -3.77 -28.09
N ASN A 124 -12.64 -3.29 -28.96
CA ASN A 124 -12.22 -4.09 -30.13
C ASN A 124 -11.67 -5.43 -29.64
N PRO A 125 -12.18 -6.58 -30.10
CA PRO A 125 -11.76 -7.91 -29.63
C PRO A 125 -10.25 -8.17 -29.80
N GLU A 126 -9.67 -7.72 -30.90
CA GLU A 126 -8.23 -7.87 -31.15
C GLU A 126 -7.40 -7.05 -30.16
N MET A 127 -7.80 -5.81 -29.90
CA MET A 127 -7.13 -4.98 -28.88
C MET A 127 -7.24 -5.62 -27.48
N ALA A 128 -8.42 -6.12 -27.14
CA ALA A 128 -8.62 -6.77 -25.84
C ALA A 128 -7.75 -8.01 -25.67
N ALA A 129 -7.66 -8.85 -26.70
CA ALA A 129 -6.79 -10.02 -26.70
C ALA A 129 -5.29 -9.64 -26.55
N ARG A 130 -4.83 -8.59 -27.25
CA ARG A 130 -3.47 -8.08 -27.13
C ARG A 130 -3.16 -7.55 -25.73
N VAL A 131 -4.11 -6.90 -25.07
CA VAL A 131 -3.98 -6.44 -23.69
C VAL A 131 -3.86 -7.64 -22.74
N ASP A 132 -4.70 -8.65 -22.91
CA ASP A 132 -4.66 -9.86 -22.08
C ASP A 132 -3.29 -10.57 -22.23
N GLU A 133 -2.83 -10.77 -23.47
CA GLU A 133 -1.51 -11.35 -23.77
C GLU A 133 -0.35 -10.52 -23.19
N PHE A 134 -0.45 -9.20 -23.29
CA PHE A 134 0.56 -8.30 -22.74
C PHE A 134 0.67 -8.45 -21.22
N ILE A 135 -0.46 -8.43 -20.50
CA ILE A 135 -0.48 -8.56 -19.04
C ILE A 135 0.03 -9.93 -18.61
N ASP A 136 -0.37 -10.99 -19.29
CA ASP A 136 0.12 -12.35 -19.01
C ASP A 136 1.63 -12.47 -19.24
N ARG A 137 2.16 -11.84 -20.29
CA ARG A 137 3.60 -11.83 -20.57
C ARG A 137 4.37 -11.11 -19.48
N ILE A 138 4.00 -9.86 -19.12
CA ILE A 138 4.71 -9.08 -18.11
C ILE A 138 4.61 -9.68 -16.70
N ARG A 139 3.59 -10.49 -16.45
CA ARG A 139 3.46 -11.26 -15.21
C ARG A 139 4.43 -12.45 -15.23
N LYS A 140 4.50 -13.20 -16.34
CA LYS A 140 5.35 -14.40 -16.48
C LYS A 140 6.85 -14.05 -16.50
N ASP A 141 7.24 -12.96 -17.13
CA ASP A 141 8.64 -12.52 -17.22
C ASP A 141 9.13 -11.72 -16.00
N GLY A 142 8.27 -11.53 -14.98
CA GLY A 142 8.58 -10.82 -13.76
C GLY A 142 8.62 -9.30 -13.88
N THR A 143 8.31 -8.74 -15.06
CA THR A 143 8.29 -7.28 -15.26
C THR A 143 7.31 -6.59 -14.33
N LEU A 144 6.11 -7.18 -14.15
CA LEU A 144 5.10 -6.62 -13.25
C LEU A 144 5.59 -6.57 -11.80
N ALA A 145 6.23 -7.64 -11.31
CA ALA A 145 6.81 -7.69 -9.97
C ALA A 145 7.93 -6.66 -9.77
N ARG A 146 8.81 -6.49 -10.78
CA ARG A 146 9.87 -5.45 -10.73
C ARG A 146 9.30 -4.03 -10.70
N LEU A 147 8.22 -3.78 -11.44
CA LEU A 147 7.55 -2.47 -11.41
C LEU A 147 6.88 -2.25 -10.05
N GLU A 148 6.22 -3.26 -9.50
CA GLU A 148 5.62 -3.20 -8.18
C GLU A 148 6.67 -2.88 -7.10
N GLU A 149 7.80 -3.59 -7.10
CA GLU A 149 8.91 -3.32 -6.20
C GLU A 149 9.48 -1.92 -6.38
N ARG A 150 9.69 -1.50 -7.64
CA ARG A 150 10.24 -0.17 -7.95
C ARG A 150 9.36 0.98 -7.47
N TYR A 151 8.05 0.88 -7.59
CA TYR A 151 7.14 1.99 -7.29
C TYR A 151 6.51 1.92 -5.89
N PHE A 152 6.47 0.74 -5.27
CA PHE A 152 5.82 0.53 -3.98
C PHE A 152 6.73 -0.16 -2.95
N GLY A 153 7.80 -0.84 -3.37
CA GLY A 153 8.67 -1.61 -2.48
C GLY A 153 9.56 -0.74 -1.59
N HIS A 154 9.95 0.45 -2.07
CA HIS A 154 10.86 1.35 -1.32
C HIS A 154 10.19 2.12 -0.18
N VAL A 155 8.88 1.98 -0.03
CA VAL A 155 8.10 2.73 0.97
C VAL A 155 7.90 1.95 2.27
N ARG A 156 8.42 0.72 2.37
CA ARG A 156 8.24 -0.10 3.57
C ARG A 156 8.93 0.53 4.78
N ARG A 157 8.12 0.92 5.75
CA ARG A 157 8.63 1.27 7.08
C ARG A 157 9.24 0.02 7.69
N LEU A 158 10.43 0.16 8.28
CA LEU A 158 11.05 -0.91 9.06
C LEU A 158 10.07 -1.35 10.15
N THR A 159 9.65 -2.61 10.12
CA THR A 159 8.86 -3.18 11.19
C THR A 159 9.73 -3.38 12.43
N GLN A 160 9.12 -3.58 13.58
CA GLN A 160 9.88 -3.93 14.80
C GLN A 160 10.73 -5.18 14.57
N GLY A 161 10.23 -6.16 13.81
CA GLY A 161 10.99 -7.35 13.43
C GLY A 161 12.20 -7.05 12.54
N ASP A 162 12.10 -6.08 11.62
CA ASP A 162 13.22 -5.64 10.80
C ASP A 162 14.28 -4.93 11.66
N VAL A 163 13.86 -4.12 12.62
CA VAL A 163 14.75 -3.47 13.58
C VAL A 163 15.49 -4.51 14.43
N GLU A 164 14.78 -5.50 14.96
CA GLU A 164 15.39 -6.58 15.74
C GLU A 164 16.38 -7.41 14.91
N LYS A 165 16.00 -7.74 13.68
CA LYS A 165 16.86 -8.43 12.70
C LYS A 165 18.10 -7.59 12.41
N PHE A 166 17.95 -6.29 12.13
CA PHE A 166 19.07 -5.37 11.89
C PHE A 166 20.02 -5.32 13.08
N LEU A 167 19.50 -5.12 14.29
CA LEU A 167 20.31 -5.07 15.52
C LEU A 167 21.04 -6.40 15.77
N GLY A 168 20.41 -7.53 15.46
CA GLY A 168 21.06 -8.84 15.49
C GLY A 168 22.21 -8.94 14.49
N GLN A 169 21.99 -8.53 13.26
CA GLN A 169 22.98 -8.58 12.18
C GLN A 169 24.11 -7.55 12.34
N LEU A 170 23.92 -6.44 13.04
CA LEU A 170 25.01 -5.54 13.44
C LEU A 170 26.10 -6.27 14.25
N ARG A 171 25.71 -7.28 15.03
CA ARG A 171 26.63 -8.05 15.88
C ARG A 171 27.20 -9.28 15.19
N THR A 172 26.46 -9.88 14.27
CA THR A 172 26.83 -11.17 13.65
C THR A 172 27.37 -11.03 12.23
N THR A 173 26.69 -10.26 11.38
CA THR A 173 26.97 -10.17 9.94
C THR A 173 27.83 -8.95 9.58
N LEU A 174 27.54 -7.78 10.16
CA LEU A 174 28.28 -6.56 9.85
C LEU A 174 29.80 -6.67 10.08
N PRO A 175 30.31 -7.34 11.15
CA PRO A 175 31.76 -7.47 11.34
C PRO A 175 32.49 -8.14 10.19
N THR A 176 31.84 -9.11 9.52
CA THR A 176 32.41 -9.82 8.36
C THR A 176 32.37 -8.99 7.08
N LEU A 177 31.39 -8.12 6.92
CA LEU A 177 31.20 -7.26 5.75
C LEU A 177 31.92 -5.91 5.87
N ARG A 178 32.23 -5.47 7.07
CA ARG A 178 32.82 -4.17 7.35
C ARG A 178 34.09 -3.87 6.55
N PRO A 179 35.04 -4.81 6.35
CA PRO A 179 36.23 -4.55 5.51
C PRO A 179 35.86 -4.15 4.08
N PHE A 180 34.85 -4.79 3.49
CA PHE A 180 34.39 -4.50 2.13
C PHE A 180 33.71 -3.12 2.03
N PHE A 181 32.96 -2.71 3.05
CA PHE A 181 32.37 -1.38 3.10
C PHE A 181 33.44 -0.28 3.24
N HIS A 182 34.50 -0.51 4.01
CA HIS A 182 35.63 0.42 4.08
C HIS A 182 36.44 0.49 2.77
N GLU A 183 36.53 -0.60 2.04
CA GLU A 183 37.15 -0.60 0.72
C GLU A 183 36.32 0.21 -0.28
N ALA A 184 34.98 0.05 -0.26
CA ALA A 184 34.06 0.84 -1.06
C ALA A 184 34.12 2.33 -0.68
N GLU A 185 34.21 2.69 0.61
CA GLU A 185 34.42 4.07 1.07
C GLU A 185 35.68 4.68 0.47
N LYS A 186 36.81 3.95 0.49
CA LYS A 186 38.08 4.42 -0.12
C LYS A 186 37.94 4.67 -1.63
N ALA A 187 37.18 3.81 -2.31
CA ALA A 187 36.98 3.91 -3.76
C ALA A 187 36.02 5.03 -4.17
N THR A 188 35.00 5.33 -3.34
CA THR A 188 33.88 6.22 -3.71
C THR A 188 33.87 7.54 -2.96
N GLY A 189 34.55 7.62 -1.80
CA GLY A 189 34.46 8.75 -0.86
C GLY A 189 33.16 8.81 -0.05
N ILE A 190 32.28 7.80 -0.19
CA ILE A 190 31.01 7.71 0.57
C ILE A 190 31.28 7.01 1.89
N ASP A 191 30.80 7.56 3.02
CA ASP A 191 30.93 6.96 4.35
C ASP A 191 30.46 5.49 4.34
N TRP A 192 31.31 4.59 4.83
CA TRP A 192 31.05 3.15 4.82
C TRP A 192 29.75 2.75 5.53
N ARG A 193 29.32 3.53 6.55
CA ARG A 193 28.07 3.28 7.29
C ARG A 193 26.86 3.54 6.41
N LEU A 194 26.93 4.56 5.55
CA LEU A 194 25.87 4.85 4.58
C LEU A 194 25.78 3.74 3.53
N ILE A 195 26.94 3.27 3.03
CA ILE A 195 26.98 2.15 2.08
C ILE A 195 26.43 0.87 2.73
N ALA A 196 26.81 0.59 3.99
CA ALA A 196 26.31 -0.56 4.73
C ALA A 196 24.79 -0.49 4.98
N ALA A 197 24.26 0.70 5.33
CA ALA A 197 22.84 0.92 5.54
C ALA A 197 22.05 0.72 4.24
N LEU A 198 22.54 1.24 3.12
CA LEU A 198 21.94 1.05 1.80
C LEU A 198 21.92 -0.43 1.41
N ALA A 199 23.06 -1.12 1.55
CA ALA A 199 23.17 -2.55 1.26
C ALA A 199 22.23 -3.39 2.14
N TRP A 200 22.02 -2.98 3.40
CA TRP A 200 21.04 -3.65 4.26
C TRP A 200 19.62 -3.40 3.81
N GLN A 201 19.28 -2.18 3.40
CA GLN A 201 17.97 -1.83 2.88
C GLN A 201 17.61 -2.62 1.62
N GLU A 202 18.58 -2.88 0.75
CA GLU A 202 18.38 -3.59 -0.51
C GLU A 202 18.29 -5.12 -0.36
N SER A 203 19.11 -5.70 0.51
CA SER A 203 19.26 -7.16 0.58
C SER A 203 19.27 -7.74 1.99
N HIS A 204 19.14 -6.93 3.03
CA HIS A 204 19.41 -7.34 4.42
C HIS A 204 20.80 -7.99 4.59
N TRP A 205 21.78 -7.56 3.78
CA TRP A 205 23.12 -8.14 3.67
C TRP A 205 23.13 -9.62 3.26
N ASP A 206 22.11 -10.06 2.52
CA ASP A 206 22.10 -11.38 1.92
C ASP A 206 22.82 -11.32 0.57
N PRO A 207 23.94 -12.06 0.37
CA PRO A 207 24.68 -12.05 -0.88
C PRO A 207 23.95 -12.78 -2.02
N PHE A 208 22.83 -13.43 -1.74
CA PHE A 208 22.04 -14.18 -2.70
C PHE A 208 20.64 -13.55 -2.98
N ALA A 209 20.38 -12.36 -2.44
CA ALA A 209 19.10 -11.66 -2.62
C ALA A 209 18.94 -11.07 -4.03
#